data_fbb7554a39018ceea633710423f7177b
#
_entry.id   fbb7554a39018ceea633710423f7177b
#
_cell.length_a   1.000
_cell.length_b   1.000
_cell.length_c   1.000
_cell.angle_alpha   90.00
_cell.angle_beta   90.00
_cell.angle_gamma   90.00
#
_symmetry.space_group_name_H-M   'P 1'
#
loop_
_entity.id
_entity.type
_entity.pdbx_description
1 polymer ?
#
loop_
_entity_poly.entity_id
_entity_poly.type
_entity_poly.pdbx_seq_one_letter_code
_entity_poly.pdbx_strand_id
1 'polypeptide(L)'
;MSKSYRVAILGATGAVGTELLELLESRNFPLADLKLLASERSAGKTLRFKGEDIPVEAVSDRSLENIDIVLASAGGSISKTWAGIAVQKGAVVIDNSSAFRMNPDVPLVVPEVNPQAAFTHKGIIANPNCTTILMSLAVWPLHQVKPVKRIVAATYQSASGAGAQAMEEVKIQSDAILQGKQPVAEVLPYPLAFNLFTHNSPMTAWGYCEEEMKMVNETRKIFGSQEIRITATCVRVPVLRAHSEAINLEFATPFDPDEAREILRKSPGVKLVEDWQANYFPMPIDEIGRAHV
;
A
#
# COMPACT_ATOMS: atom_id res chain seq x y z
N MET A 1 13.51 -6.02 -29.63
CA MET A 1 12.10 -5.81 -29.23
C MET A 1 12.07 -5.84 -27.69
N SER A 2 11.45 -4.88 -27.03
CA SER A 2 11.26 -4.93 -25.58
C SER A 2 10.35 -6.12 -25.24
N LYS A 3 10.68 -6.84 -24.17
CA LYS A 3 9.89 -7.98 -23.68
C LYS A 3 8.51 -7.46 -23.23
N SER A 4 7.43 -8.05 -23.71
CA SER A 4 6.06 -7.76 -23.26
C SER A 4 5.56 -8.90 -22.38
N TYR A 5 4.67 -8.60 -21.45
CA TYR A 5 4.22 -9.52 -20.41
C TYR A 5 2.71 -9.74 -20.46
N ARG A 6 2.29 -10.96 -20.19
CA ARG A 6 0.89 -11.32 -19.94
C ARG A 6 0.63 -11.12 -18.46
N VAL A 7 -0.21 -10.16 -18.13
CA VAL A 7 -0.49 -9.76 -16.75
C VAL A 7 -1.91 -10.14 -16.36
N ALA A 8 -2.07 -10.63 -15.15
CA ALA A 8 -3.39 -10.76 -14.54
C ALA A 8 -3.50 -9.87 -13.30
N ILE A 9 -4.62 -9.18 -13.12
CA ILE A 9 -4.96 -8.45 -11.89
C ILE A 9 -5.97 -9.29 -11.12
N LEU A 10 -5.55 -9.89 -10.00
CA LEU A 10 -6.43 -10.63 -9.10
C LEU A 10 -7.02 -9.68 -8.05
N GLY A 11 -8.34 -9.50 -8.08
CA GLY A 11 -9.06 -8.47 -7.33
C GLY A 11 -9.27 -7.19 -8.13
N ALA A 12 -9.41 -7.31 -9.45
CA ALA A 12 -9.46 -6.19 -10.40
C ALA A 12 -10.57 -5.17 -10.12
N THR A 13 -11.70 -5.59 -9.56
CA THR A 13 -12.84 -4.71 -9.23
C THR A 13 -12.74 -4.00 -7.89
N GLY A 14 -11.67 -4.25 -7.12
CA GLY A 14 -11.39 -3.57 -5.86
C GLY A 14 -10.72 -2.20 -6.07
N ALA A 15 -10.69 -1.37 -5.02
CA ALA A 15 -10.07 -0.03 -5.09
C ALA A 15 -8.61 -0.08 -5.58
N VAL A 16 -7.80 -1.02 -5.06
CA VAL A 16 -6.41 -1.19 -5.52
C VAL A 16 -6.35 -1.79 -6.92
N GLY A 17 -7.25 -2.70 -7.27
CA GLY A 17 -7.31 -3.31 -8.60
C GLY A 17 -7.52 -2.29 -9.71
N THR A 18 -8.41 -1.32 -9.50
CA THR A 18 -8.65 -0.21 -10.43
C THR A 18 -7.44 0.72 -10.54
N GLU A 19 -6.79 1.04 -9.43
CA GLU A 19 -5.54 1.82 -9.45
C GLU A 19 -4.40 1.10 -10.18
N LEU A 20 -4.27 -0.22 -10.01
CA LEU A 20 -3.28 -1.01 -10.76
C LEU A 20 -3.54 -0.94 -12.26
N LEU A 21 -4.81 -0.98 -12.67
CA LEU A 21 -5.20 -0.85 -14.06
C LEU A 21 -4.79 0.51 -14.65
N GLU A 22 -5.12 1.59 -13.94
CA GLU A 22 -4.75 2.97 -14.32
C GLU A 22 -3.21 3.14 -14.37
N LEU A 23 -2.47 2.55 -13.43
CA LEU A 23 -1.02 2.62 -13.40
C LEU A 23 -0.36 1.84 -14.55
N LEU A 24 -0.89 0.68 -14.94
CA LEU A 24 -0.40 -0.07 -16.10
C LEU A 24 -0.57 0.75 -17.38
N GLU A 25 -1.67 1.50 -17.50
CA GLU A 25 -1.93 2.37 -18.64
C GLU A 25 -1.02 3.61 -18.63
N SER A 26 -1.05 4.39 -17.55
CA SER A 26 -0.33 5.67 -17.44
C SER A 26 1.20 5.51 -17.50
N ARG A 27 1.72 4.38 -17.02
CA ARG A 27 3.16 4.05 -17.08
C ARG A 27 3.56 3.34 -18.37
N ASN A 28 2.65 3.14 -19.30
CA ASN A 28 2.89 2.40 -20.54
C ASN A 28 3.59 1.06 -20.30
N PHE A 29 3.11 0.31 -19.29
CA PHE A 29 3.70 -0.99 -18.98
C PHE A 29 3.65 -1.90 -20.23
N PRO A 30 4.75 -2.64 -20.54
CA PRO A 30 4.82 -3.46 -21.75
C PRO A 30 3.96 -4.72 -21.63
N LEU A 31 2.67 -4.57 -21.94
CA LEU A 31 1.68 -5.63 -21.93
C LEU A 31 1.64 -6.37 -23.27
N ALA A 32 1.64 -7.70 -23.21
CA ALA A 32 1.26 -8.59 -24.32
C ALA A 32 -0.22 -8.99 -24.20
N ASP A 33 -0.72 -9.15 -22.98
CA ASP A 33 -2.10 -9.49 -22.68
C ASP A 33 -2.47 -9.05 -21.26
N LEU A 34 -3.76 -8.81 -21.00
CA LEU A 34 -4.28 -8.40 -19.70
C LEU A 34 -5.53 -9.19 -19.35
N LYS A 35 -5.51 -9.88 -18.21
CA LYS A 35 -6.67 -10.53 -17.62
C LYS A 35 -7.12 -9.86 -16.35
N LEU A 36 -8.41 -9.62 -16.21
CA LEU A 36 -9.01 -9.04 -15.01
C LEU A 36 -9.77 -10.14 -14.27
N LEU A 37 -9.23 -10.51 -13.09
CA LEU A 37 -9.74 -11.63 -12.31
C LEU A 37 -10.38 -11.14 -11.01
N ALA A 38 -11.56 -11.68 -10.67
CA ALA A 38 -12.26 -11.35 -9.43
C ALA A 38 -13.09 -12.56 -8.93
N SER A 39 -13.94 -12.35 -7.93
CA SER A 39 -14.90 -13.36 -7.49
C SER A 39 -16.00 -13.57 -8.53
N GLU A 40 -16.69 -14.72 -8.49
CA GLU A 40 -17.85 -15.02 -9.35
C GLU A 40 -18.91 -13.91 -9.33
N ARG A 41 -19.13 -13.27 -8.17
CA ARG A 41 -20.07 -12.13 -8.04
C ARG A 41 -19.72 -10.95 -8.95
N SER A 42 -18.47 -10.79 -9.30
CA SER A 42 -17.96 -9.70 -10.13
C SER A 42 -17.69 -10.11 -11.57
N ALA A 43 -17.76 -11.40 -11.89
CA ALA A 43 -17.60 -11.91 -13.24
C ALA A 43 -18.69 -11.35 -14.16
N GLY A 44 -18.33 -11.10 -15.41
CA GLY A 44 -19.21 -10.50 -16.42
C GLY A 44 -19.29 -8.98 -16.38
N LYS A 45 -18.72 -8.31 -15.37
CA LYS A 45 -18.49 -6.85 -15.42
C LYS A 45 -17.39 -6.54 -16.43
N THR A 46 -17.32 -5.29 -16.87
CA THR A 46 -16.22 -4.79 -17.70
C THR A 46 -15.51 -3.64 -16.98
N LEU A 47 -14.21 -3.51 -17.20
CA LEU A 47 -13.42 -2.36 -16.79
C LEU A 47 -12.73 -1.78 -18.02
N ARG A 48 -12.64 -0.46 -18.07
CA ARG A 48 -12.04 0.25 -19.19
C ARG A 48 -10.52 0.29 -19.07
N PHE A 49 -9.83 -0.07 -20.16
CA PHE A 49 -8.38 -0.01 -20.25
C PHE A 49 -7.95 0.39 -21.66
N LYS A 50 -7.15 1.44 -21.81
CA LYS A 50 -6.68 1.99 -23.11
C LYS A 50 -7.82 2.21 -24.13
N GLY A 51 -8.99 2.61 -23.63
CA GLY A 51 -10.14 2.87 -24.48
C GLY A 51 -10.98 1.65 -24.84
N GLU A 52 -10.62 0.45 -24.40
CA GLU A 52 -11.34 -0.80 -24.62
C GLU A 52 -12.00 -1.30 -23.33
N ASP A 53 -13.09 -2.02 -23.45
CA ASP A 53 -13.79 -2.65 -22.33
C ASP A 53 -13.28 -4.08 -22.16
N ILE A 54 -12.52 -4.32 -21.09
CA ILE A 54 -11.95 -5.63 -20.76
C ILE A 54 -12.91 -6.38 -19.81
N PRO A 55 -13.32 -7.61 -20.14
CA PRO A 55 -14.20 -8.38 -19.27
C PRO A 55 -13.49 -8.84 -18.00
N VAL A 56 -14.24 -8.86 -16.89
CA VAL A 56 -13.79 -9.43 -15.62
C VAL A 56 -14.21 -10.90 -15.57
N GLU A 57 -13.26 -11.79 -15.38
CA GLU A 57 -13.47 -13.23 -15.25
C GLU A 57 -13.46 -13.66 -13.78
N ALA A 58 -14.19 -14.74 -13.48
CA ALA A 58 -14.01 -15.43 -12.21
C ALA A 58 -12.62 -16.10 -12.17
N VAL A 59 -11.91 -15.93 -11.03
CA VAL A 59 -10.63 -16.60 -10.87
C VAL A 59 -10.81 -18.12 -10.85
N SER A 60 -10.00 -18.81 -11.62
CA SER A 60 -9.97 -20.27 -11.74
C SER A 60 -8.56 -20.74 -12.08
N ASP A 61 -8.34 -22.04 -11.98
CA ASP A 61 -7.09 -22.67 -12.40
C ASP A 61 -6.74 -22.33 -13.85
N ARG A 62 -7.75 -22.38 -14.73
CA ARG A 62 -7.58 -22.11 -16.16
C ARG A 62 -7.30 -20.61 -16.43
N SER A 63 -7.88 -19.70 -15.67
CA SER A 63 -7.67 -18.26 -15.90
C SER A 63 -6.22 -17.81 -15.57
N LEU A 64 -5.49 -18.61 -14.79
CA LEU A 64 -4.08 -18.37 -14.44
C LEU A 64 -3.09 -19.02 -15.44
N GLU A 65 -3.55 -19.70 -16.46
CA GLU A 65 -2.69 -20.27 -17.49
C GLU A 65 -2.11 -19.19 -18.41
N ASN A 66 -0.83 -19.39 -18.78
CA ASN A 66 -0.10 -18.49 -19.66
C ASN A 66 0.01 -17.04 -19.15
N ILE A 67 0.07 -16.84 -17.85
CA ILE A 67 0.32 -15.55 -17.21
C ILE A 67 1.79 -15.46 -16.79
N ASP A 68 2.43 -14.33 -17.06
CA ASP A 68 3.81 -14.06 -16.64
C ASP A 68 3.85 -13.39 -15.26
N ILE A 69 2.89 -12.47 -14.99
CA ILE A 69 2.84 -11.70 -13.74
C ILE A 69 1.38 -11.65 -13.23
N VAL A 70 1.19 -11.95 -11.96
CA VAL A 70 -0.08 -11.75 -11.26
C VAL A 70 0.08 -10.61 -10.26
N LEU A 71 -0.69 -9.53 -10.42
CA LEU A 71 -0.81 -8.46 -9.44
C LEU A 71 -2.01 -8.80 -8.53
N ALA A 72 -1.73 -9.26 -7.31
CA ALA A 72 -2.77 -9.77 -6.40
C ALA A 72 -3.16 -8.73 -5.34
N SER A 73 -4.44 -8.33 -5.34
CA SER A 73 -5.02 -7.43 -4.35
C SER A 73 -6.47 -7.82 -3.96
N ALA A 74 -6.69 -9.12 -3.72
CA ALA A 74 -8.01 -9.67 -3.38
C ALA A 74 -8.16 -10.07 -1.90
N GLY A 75 -7.18 -9.71 -1.05
CA GLY A 75 -7.13 -10.06 0.37
C GLY A 75 -6.42 -11.38 0.66
N GLY A 76 -6.00 -11.54 1.93
CA GLY A 76 -5.07 -12.60 2.33
C GLY A 76 -5.55 -14.03 2.12
N SER A 77 -6.83 -14.32 2.31
CA SER A 77 -7.39 -15.66 2.08
C SER A 77 -7.34 -16.04 0.60
N ILE A 78 -7.70 -15.13 -0.29
CA ILE A 78 -7.66 -15.32 -1.75
C ILE A 78 -6.23 -15.48 -2.22
N SER A 79 -5.30 -14.63 -1.73
CA SER A 79 -3.88 -14.75 -2.06
C SER A 79 -3.31 -16.12 -1.63
N LYS A 80 -3.63 -16.60 -0.43
CA LYS A 80 -3.20 -17.95 0.03
C LYS A 80 -3.71 -19.07 -0.87
N THR A 81 -4.93 -18.95 -1.40
CA THR A 81 -5.50 -19.95 -2.30
C THR A 81 -4.84 -19.94 -3.67
N TRP A 82 -4.68 -18.77 -4.27
CA TRP A 82 -4.35 -18.67 -5.69
C TRP A 82 -2.89 -18.40 -6.02
N ALA A 83 -2.10 -17.81 -5.08
CA ALA A 83 -0.70 -17.49 -5.37
C ALA A 83 0.14 -18.73 -5.67
N GLY A 84 -0.02 -19.80 -4.88
CA GLY A 84 0.69 -21.06 -5.13
C GLY A 84 0.35 -21.70 -6.46
N ILE A 85 -0.92 -21.65 -6.88
CA ILE A 85 -1.39 -22.16 -8.18
C ILE A 85 -0.79 -21.34 -9.32
N ALA A 86 -0.81 -20.02 -9.22
CA ALA A 86 -0.20 -19.13 -10.22
C ALA A 86 1.30 -19.40 -10.38
N VAL A 87 2.02 -19.58 -9.28
CA VAL A 87 3.45 -19.92 -9.30
C VAL A 87 3.70 -21.28 -9.95
N GLN A 88 2.90 -22.31 -9.65
CA GLN A 88 3.01 -23.62 -10.30
C GLN A 88 2.81 -23.55 -11.82
N LYS A 89 1.99 -22.58 -12.29
CA LYS A 89 1.78 -22.33 -13.73
C LYS A 89 2.84 -21.41 -14.35
N GLY A 90 3.86 -21.01 -13.59
CA GLY A 90 5.02 -20.26 -14.07
C GLY A 90 4.91 -18.73 -13.92
N ALA A 91 3.87 -18.22 -13.29
CA ALA A 91 3.72 -16.79 -13.04
C ALA A 91 4.56 -16.34 -11.83
N VAL A 92 5.00 -15.07 -11.85
CA VAL A 92 5.46 -14.37 -10.66
C VAL A 92 4.27 -13.62 -10.06
N VAL A 93 4.01 -13.82 -8.77
CA VAL A 93 2.93 -13.16 -8.04
C VAL A 93 3.49 -12.01 -7.23
N ILE A 94 2.99 -10.80 -7.47
CA ILE A 94 3.21 -9.62 -6.63
C ILE A 94 1.98 -9.46 -5.74
N ASP A 95 2.13 -9.82 -4.46
CA ASP A 95 1.02 -9.89 -3.51
C ASP A 95 0.93 -8.66 -2.62
N ASN A 96 -0.16 -7.92 -2.74
CA ASN A 96 -0.44 -6.74 -1.91
C ASN A 96 -1.13 -7.07 -0.58
N SER A 97 -1.49 -8.33 -0.35
CA SER A 97 -2.09 -8.75 0.92
C SER A 97 -1.05 -8.94 2.03
N SER A 98 -1.51 -9.13 3.26
CA SER A 98 -0.61 -9.47 4.37
C SER A 98 -0.20 -10.95 4.43
N ALA A 99 -0.68 -11.80 3.50
CA ALA A 99 -0.59 -13.26 3.58
C ALA A 99 0.85 -13.78 3.66
N PHE A 100 1.77 -13.15 2.94
CA PHE A 100 3.14 -13.65 2.78
C PHE A 100 4.21 -12.72 3.32
N ARG A 101 3.86 -11.51 3.78
CA ARG A 101 4.82 -10.47 4.16
C ARG A 101 5.86 -10.93 5.16
N MET A 102 5.45 -11.69 6.17
CA MET A 102 6.35 -12.19 7.22
C MET A 102 6.87 -13.60 6.98
N ASN A 103 6.55 -14.23 5.84
CA ASN A 103 7.14 -15.51 5.47
C ASN A 103 8.64 -15.31 5.16
N PRO A 104 9.57 -16.07 5.79
CA PRO A 104 11.01 -15.93 5.57
C PRO A 104 11.45 -16.25 4.13
N ASP A 105 10.71 -17.10 3.43
CA ASP A 105 11.00 -17.49 2.05
C ASP A 105 10.45 -16.53 0.99
N VAL A 106 9.67 -15.53 1.41
CA VAL A 106 9.06 -14.54 0.51
C VAL A 106 9.69 -13.17 0.76
N PRO A 107 10.34 -12.56 -0.23
CA PRO A 107 10.88 -11.23 -0.10
C PRO A 107 9.76 -10.20 0.09
N LEU A 108 9.97 -9.27 1.02
CA LEU A 108 9.13 -8.11 1.26
C LEU A 108 9.83 -6.89 0.66
N VAL A 109 9.25 -6.30 -0.39
CA VAL A 109 9.99 -5.37 -1.25
C VAL A 109 9.35 -3.99 -1.32
N VAL A 110 10.16 -2.98 -1.07
CA VAL A 110 9.93 -1.58 -1.48
C VAL A 110 11.01 -1.27 -2.52
N PRO A 111 10.68 -1.07 -3.81
CA PRO A 111 11.67 -0.97 -4.88
C PRO A 111 12.74 0.12 -4.67
N GLU A 112 12.37 1.23 -4.03
CA GLU A 112 13.27 2.34 -3.74
C GLU A 112 14.18 2.08 -2.52
N VAL A 113 13.89 1.05 -1.72
CA VAL A 113 14.58 0.73 -0.47
C VAL A 113 15.46 -0.51 -0.61
N ASN A 114 14.87 -1.61 -1.03
CA ASN A 114 15.53 -2.93 -1.09
C ASN A 114 15.25 -3.69 -2.39
N PRO A 115 15.46 -3.10 -3.59
CA PRO A 115 15.10 -3.71 -4.88
C PRO A 115 15.76 -5.08 -5.10
N GLN A 116 16.97 -5.29 -4.54
CA GLN A 116 17.71 -6.55 -4.71
C GLN A 116 16.98 -7.73 -4.08
N ALA A 117 16.17 -7.50 -3.05
CA ALA A 117 15.38 -8.56 -2.43
C ALA A 117 14.38 -9.19 -3.42
N ALA A 118 13.90 -8.42 -4.41
CA ALA A 118 13.00 -8.94 -5.42
C ALA A 118 13.59 -10.14 -6.18
N PHE A 119 14.90 -10.16 -6.40
CA PHE A 119 15.57 -11.23 -7.17
C PHE A 119 15.75 -12.54 -6.37
N THR A 120 15.42 -12.56 -5.09
CA THR A 120 15.49 -13.77 -4.26
C THR A 120 14.16 -14.52 -4.21
N HIS A 121 13.13 -14.08 -4.94
CA HIS A 121 11.81 -14.67 -4.89
C HIS A 121 11.78 -16.13 -5.38
N LYS A 122 10.89 -16.92 -4.80
CA LYS A 122 10.57 -18.29 -5.22
C LYS A 122 9.19 -18.32 -5.91
N GLY A 123 8.88 -17.28 -6.71
CA GLY A 123 7.61 -17.10 -7.41
C GLY A 123 6.67 -16.07 -6.77
N ILE A 124 6.85 -15.72 -5.48
CA ILE A 124 6.03 -14.72 -4.81
C ILE A 124 6.92 -13.58 -4.31
N ILE A 125 6.48 -12.34 -4.53
CA ILE A 125 7.04 -11.11 -3.97
C ILE A 125 5.93 -10.44 -3.17
N ALA A 126 6.16 -10.16 -1.89
CA ALA A 126 5.19 -9.47 -1.06
C ALA A 126 5.40 -7.95 -1.13
N ASN A 127 4.29 -7.22 -1.29
CA ASN A 127 4.23 -5.77 -1.16
C ASN A 127 3.89 -5.42 0.30
N PRO A 128 4.61 -4.49 0.94
CA PRO A 128 4.38 -4.16 2.34
C PRO A 128 3.05 -3.47 2.61
N ASN A 129 2.77 -3.26 3.88
CA ASN A 129 1.67 -2.42 4.34
C ASN A 129 1.86 -0.96 3.86
N CYS A 130 0.76 -0.28 3.56
CA CYS A 130 0.77 1.08 3.00
C CYS A 130 1.56 2.07 3.87
N THR A 131 1.33 2.08 5.19
CA THR A 131 2.05 2.96 6.11
C THR A 131 3.52 2.54 6.25
N THR A 132 3.83 1.25 6.23
CA THR A 132 5.22 0.79 6.21
C THR A 132 5.97 1.29 4.97
N ILE A 133 5.33 1.30 3.80
CA ILE A 133 5.96 1.81 2.57
C ILE A 133 6.27 3.30 2.70
N LEU A 134 5.28 4.12 3.11
CA LEU A 134 5.44 5.57 3.27
C LEU A 134 6.58 5.90 4.24
N MET A 135 6.54 5.31 5.44
CA MET A 135 7.61 5.49 6.42
C MET A 135 8.97 5.05 5.88
N SER A 136 9.03 3.90 5.21
CA SER A 136 10.29 3.37 4.67
C SER A 136 10.91 4.27 3.62
N LEU A 137 10.11 4.86 2.73
CA LEU A 137 10.58 5.80 1.70
C LEU A 137 11.22 7.06 2.32
N ALA A 138 10.63 7.60 3.37
CA ALA A 138 11.16 8.80 4.03
C ALA A 138 12.38 8.49 4.92
N VAL A 139 12.37 7.34 5.62
CA VAL A 139 13.37 7.02 6.64
C VAL A 139 14.63 6.38 6.06
N TRP A 140 14.48 5.51 5.06
CA TRP A 140 15.60 4.72 4.51
C TRP A 140 16.76 5.56 3.98
N PRO A 141 16.56 6.60 3.19
CA PRO A 141 17.65 7.44 2.69
C PRO A 141 18.47 8.08 3.82
N LEU A 142 17.80 8.49 4.89
CA LEU A 142 18.45 9.06 6.08
C LEU A 142 19.19 7.99 6.88
N HIS A 143 18.57 6.80 7.03
CA HIS A 143 19.16 5.67 7.74
C HIS A 143 20.46 5.17 7.08
N GLN A 144 20.56 5.24 5.76
CA GLN A 144 21.78 4.86 5.02
C GLN A 144 22.97 5.78 5.31
N VAL A 145 22.73 7.04 5.62
CA VAL A 145 23.77 8.02 5.94
C VAL A 145 24.10 8.00 7.43
N LYS A 146 23.08 8.04 8.27
CA LYS A 146 23.23 7.98 9.74
C LYS A 146 22.22 6.97 10.29
N PRO A 147 22.68 5.89 10.94
CA PRO A 147 21.80 4.85 11.43
C PRO A 147 20.72 5.38 12.39
N VAL A 148 19.47 5.09 12.07
CA VAL A 148 18.32 5.36 12.93
C VAL A 148 18.28 4.33 14.04
N LYS A 149 18.23 4.79 15.28
CA LYS A 149 18.08 3.96 16.50
C LYS A 149 16.64 3.76 16.92
N ARG A 150 15.82 4.80 16.70
CA ARG A 150 14.42 4.77 17.11
C ARG A 150 13.54 5.53 16.14
N ILE A 151 12.36 4.97 15.89
CA ILE A 151 11.28 5.56 15.11
C ILE A 151 10.05 5.67 15.99
N VAL A 152 9.45 6.86 16.07
CA VAL A 152 8.12 7.07 16.62
C VAL A 152 7.25 7.60 15.50
N ALA A 153 6.24 6.83 15.10
CA ALA A 153 5.35 7.16 14.00
C ALA A 153 3.91 7.33 14.50
N ALA A 154 3.23 8.38 14.06
CA ALA A 154 1.80 8.51 14.19
C ALA A 154 1.21 8.61 12.78
N THR A 155 0.28 7.71 12.44
CA THR A 155 -0.31 7.67 11.11
C THR A 155 -1.71 8.29 11.11
N TYR A 156 -2.04 8.97 10.02
CA TYR A 156 -3.36 9.52 9.71
C TYR A 156 -3.86 8.80 8.47
N GLN A 157 -4.62 7.71 8.69
CA GLN A 157 -4.97 6.76 7.63
C GLN A 157 -6.34 7.07 7.03
N SER A 158 -6.36 7.31 5.73
CA SER A 158 -7.56 7.59 4.96
C SER A 158 -8.49 6.38 4.84
N ALA A 159 -9.74 6.64 4.45
CA ALA A 159 -10.77 5.62 4.24
C ALA A 159 -10.41 4.63 3.11
N SER A 160 -9.64 5.06 2.10
CA SER A 160 -9.26 4.20 0.97
C SER A 160 -8.54 2.91 1.35
N GLY A 161 -7.80 2.90 2.47
CA GLY A 161 -7.16 1.71 3.00
C GLY A 161 -8.15 0.62 3.44
N ALA A 162 -9.40 0.96 3.72
CA ALA A 162 -10.50 0.03 3.99
C ALA A 162 -11.35 -0.27 2.73
N GLY A 163 -10.98 0.27 1.58
CA GLY A 163 -11.60 0.00 0.29
C GLY A 163 -12.62 1.04 -0.18
N ALA A 164 -13.15 0.83 -1.39
CA ALA A 164 -14.07 1.77 -2.03
C ALA A 164 -15.36 2.00 -1.23
N GLN A 165 -15.87 0.97 -0.58
CA GLN A 165 -17.09 1.08 0.24
C GLN A 165 -16.89 1.99 1.45
N ALA A 166 -15.70 1.96 2.09
CA ALA A 166 -15.39 2.86 3.20
C ALA A 166 -15.30 4.34 2.76
N MET A 167 -14.74 4.59 1.57
CA MET A 167 -14.73 5.95 1.01
C MET A 167 -16.16 6.47 0.74
N GLU A 168 -17.01 5.63 0.21
CA GLU A 168 -18.41 6.00 -0.04
C GLU A 168 -19.18 6.20 1.27
N GLU A 169 -18.97 5.33 2.26
CA GLU A 169 -19.56 5.49 3.58
C GLU A 169 -19.20 6.85 4.20
N VAL A 170 -17.96 7.31 4.11
CA VAL A 170 -17.55 8.63 4.64
C VAL A 170 -18.30 9.76 3.95
N LYS A 171 -18.54 9.68 2.64
CA LYS A 171 -19.33 10.70 1.90
C LYS A 171 -20.78 10.72 2.38
N ILE A 172 -21.42 9.54 2.46
CA ILE A 172 -22.80 9.40 2.94
C ILE A 172 -22.94 9.90 4.37
N GLN A 173 -22.01 9.57 5.25
CA GLN A 173 -21.98 10.04 6.63
C GLN A 173 -21.83 11.57 6.69
N SER A 174 -20.96 12.15 5.87
CA SER A 174 -20.76 13.60 5.82
C SER A 174 -22.04 14.32 5.40
N ASP A 175 -22.72 13.84 4.36
CA ASP A 175 -23.99 14.39 3.92
C ASP A 175 -25.07 14.28 5.00
N ALA A 176 -25.20 13.13 5.65
CA ALA A 176 -26.14 12.91 6.75
C ALA A 176 -25.91 13.91 7.89
N ILE A 177 -24.66 14.09 8.33
CA ILE A 177 -24.32 15.01 9.42
C ILE A 177 -24.66 16.47 9.04
N LEU A 178 -24.32 16.90 7.82
CA LEU A 178 -24.63 18.26 7.33
C LEU A 178 -26.14 18.53 7.25
N GLN A 179 -26.94 17.47 7.07
CA GLN A 179 -28.40 17.53 7.10
C GLN A 179 -29.00 17.40 8.53
N GLY A 180 -28.18 17.35 9.57
CA GLY A 180 -28.62 17.16 10.97
C GLY A 180 -29.10 15.74 11.28
N LYS A 181 -28.76 14.75 10.44
CA LYS A 181 -29.11 13.35 10.63
C LYS A 181 -27.97 12.60 11.32
N GLN A 182 -28.30 11.47 11.96
CA GLN A 182 -27.27 10.59 12.55
C GLN A 182 -26.53 9.81 11.45
N PRO A 183 -25.19 9.79 11.47
CA PRO A 183 -24.41 8.97 10.54
C PRO A 183 -24.53 7.48 10.90
N VAL A 184 -24.59 6.63 9.88
CA VAL A 184 -24.60 5.17 10.04
C VAL A 184 -23.23 4.62 9.67
N ALA A 185 -22.72 3.66 10.43
CA ALA A 185 -21.47 2.94 10.17
C ALA A 185 -21.83 1.48 9.81
N GLU A 186 -21.55 1.08 8.59
CA GLU A 186 -21.81 -0.27 8.06
C GLU A 186 -20.53 -0.98 7.64
N VAL A 187 -19.54 -0.25 7.13
CA VAL A 187 -18.25 -0.74 6.66
C VAL A 187 -17.18 -0.60 7.73
N LEU A 188 -17.10 0.55 8.34
CA LEU A 188 -16.22 0.83 9.47
C LEU A 188 -16.94 0.60 10.80
N PRO A 189 -16.22 0.32 11.89
CA PRO A 189 -16.87 0.04 13.20
C PRO A 189 -17.54 1.25 13.84
N TYR A 190 -17.14 2.45 13.42
CA TYR A 190 -17.66 3.74 13.91
C TYR A 190 -17.79 4.73 12.76
N PRO A 191 -18.67 5.73 12.87
CA PRO A 191 -18.71 6.84 11.91
C PRO A 191 -17.33 7.52 11.84
N LEU A 192 -16.84 7.70 10.61
CA LEU A 192 -15.55 8.35 10.37
C LEU A 192 -15.69 9.81 9.96
N ALA A 193 -16.80 10.20 9.32
CA ALA A 193 -17.04 11.59 8.96
C ALA A 193 -17.03 12.50 10.20
N PHE A 194 -16.21 13.56 10.16
CA PHE A 194 -15.96 14.50 11.28
C PHE A 194 -15.49 13.83 12.58
N ASN A 195 -14.88 12.66 12.50
CA ASN A 195 -14.40 11.87 13.62
C ASN A 195 -13.03 11.26 13.31
N LEU A 196 -12.37 10.77 14.33
CA LEU A 196 -11.18 9.92 14.22
C LEU A 196 -11.23 8.82 15.28
N PHE A 197 -10.60 7.68 14.99
CA PHE A 197 -10.44 6.59 15.94
C PHE A 197 -9.18 5.78 15.64
N THR A 198 -8.67 5.06 16.64
CA THR A 198 -7.53 4.17 16.45
C THR A 198 -7.87 3.08 15.43
N HIS A 199 -6.86 2.61 14.70
CA HIS A 199 -7.06 1.60 13.65
C HIS A 199 -7.77 0.36 14.23
N ASN A 200 -8.81 -0.09 13.55
CA ASN A 200 -9.75 -1.13 14.01
C ASN A 200 -9.26 -2.58 13.76
N SER A 201 -7.97 -2.80 13.50
CA SER A 201 -7.42 -4.14 13.46
C SER A 201 -7.31 -4.75 14.87
N PRO A 202 -7.32 -6.09 15.00
CA PRO A 202 -7.26 -6.76 16.29
C PRO A 202 -6.09 -6.30 17.16
N MET A 203 -6.30 -6.24 18.47
CA MET A 203 -5.26 -5.94 19.44
C MET A 203 -4.37 -7.16 19.69
N THR A 204 -3.07 -6.90 19.79
CA THR A 204 -2.07 -7.90 20.17
C THR A 204 -1.88 -7.94 21.69
N ALA A 205 -1.20 -8.97 22.19
CA ALA A 205 -0.87 -9.09 23.61
C ALA A 205 0.04 -7.98 24.16
N TRP A 206 0.66 -7.19 23.27
CA TRP A 206 1.57 -6.10 23.64
C TRP A 206 0.89 -4.74 23.78
N GLY A 207 -0.45 -4.67 23.64
CA GLY A 207 -1.17 -3.42 23.68
C GLY A 207 -1.09 -2.58 22.40
N TYR A 208 -0.56 -3.16 21.33
CA TYR A 208 -0.58 -2.60 19.97
C TYR A 208 -1.62 -3.32 19.13
N CYS A 209 -2.24 -2.63 18.19
CA CYS A 209 -3.06 -3.31 17.18
C CYS A 209 -2.19 -3.96 16.10
N GLU A 210 -2.76 -4.90 15.33
CA GLU A 210 -2.02 -5.58 14.27
C GLU A 210 -1.45 -4.63 13.22
N GLU A 211 -2.13 -3.52 12.91
CA GLU A 211 -1.67 -2.53 11.95
C GLU A 211 -0.37 -1.87 12.43
N GLU A 212 -0.30 -1.51 13.71
CA GLU A 212 0.90 -0.95 14.33
C GLU A 212 2.05 -1.96 14.34
N MET A 213 1.75 -3.23 14.62
CA MET A 213 2.77 -4.29 14.59
C MET A 213 3.27 -4.62 13.19
N LYS A 214 2.46 -4.40 12.14
CA LYS A 214 2.95 -4.48 10.75
C LYS A 214 4.06 -3.46 10.51
N MET A 215 3.88 -2.19 10.92
CA MET A 215 4.91 -1.18 10.78
C MET A 215 6.22 -1.59 11.47
N VAL A 216 6.14 -2.19 12.66
CA VAL A 216 7.33 -2.66 13.39
C VAL A 216 8.01 -3.82 12.67
N ASN A 217 7.26 -4.87 12.36
CA ASN A 217 7.83 -6.13 11.88
C ASN A 217 8.28 -6.03 10.41
N GLU A 218 7.47 -5.39 9.59
CA GLU A 218 7.76 -5.22 8.17
C GLU A 218 8.96 -4.29 7.94
N THR A 219 9.05 -3.16 8.68
CA THR A 219 10.21 -2.26 8.60
C THR A 219 11.51 -2.98 8.97
N ARG A 220 11.51 -3.76 10.05
CA ARG A 220 12.67 -4.56 10.44
C ARG A 220 13.09 -5.54 9.35
N LYS A 221 12.12 -6.18 8.69
CA LYS A 221 12.40 -7.11 7.58
C LYS A 221 12.96 -6.36 6.36
N ILE A 222 12.37 -5.24 5.99
CA ILE A 222 12.78 -4.43 4.82
C ILE A 222 14.18 -3.85 5.02
N PHE A 223 14.45 -3.30 6.21
CA PHE A 223 15.76 -2.69 6.53
C PHE A 223 16.83 -3.72 6.92
N GLY A 224 16.45 -4.98 7.11
CA GLY A 224 17.37 -6.03 7.54
C GLY A 224 17.94 -5.80 8.96
N SER A 225 17.24 -5.06 9.81
CA SER A 225 17.69 -4.67 11.16
C SER A 225 16.65 -5.02 12.21
N GLN A 226 17.02 -5.82 13.20
CA GLN A 226 16.21 -6.13 14.36
C GLN A 226 16.38 -5.15 15.52
N GLU A 227 17.39 -4.29 15.46
CA GLU A 227 17.81 -3.42 16.57
C GLU A 227 17.05 -2.08 16.59
N ILE A 228 16.46 -1.67 15.47
CA ILE A 228 15.70 -0.43 15.40
C ILE A 228 14.48 -0.55 16.32
N ARG A 229 14.40 0.37 17.30
CA ARG A 229 13.24 0.50 18.18
C ARG A 229 12.14 1.26 17.42
N ILE A 230 10.97 0.65 17.26
CA ILE A 230 9.87 1.24 16.51
C ILE A 230 8.62 1.21 17.37
N THR A 231 7.93 2.33 17.46
CA THR A 231 6.57 2.43 17.99
C THR A 231 5.71 3.18 16.98
N ALA A 232 4.49 2.72 16.78
CA ALA A 232 3.53 3.33 15.89
C ALA A 232 2.19 3.51 16.61
N THR A 233 1.48 4.60 16.27
CA THR A 233 0.09 4.81 16.63
C THR A 233 -0.70 5.03 15.36
N CYS A 234 -1.58 4.10 15.03
CA CYS A 234 -2.33 4.14 13.79
C CYS A 234 -3.74 4.67 14.02
N VAL A 235 -4.12 5.74 13.30
CA VAL A 235 -5.39 6.44 13.46
C VAL A 235 -6.12 6.55 12.12
N ARG A 236 -7.42 6.22 12.10
CA ARG A 236 -8.31 6.53 10.98
C ARG A 236 -8.73 7.98 11.06
N VAL A 237 -8.68 8.68 9.93
CA VAL A 237 -9.08 10.07 9.76
C VAL A 237 -10.05 10.23 8.59
N PRO A 238 -10.93 11.26 8.59
CA PRO A 238 -11.96 11.46 7.57
C PRO A 238 -11.39 12.04 6.26
N VAL A 239 -10.32 11.44 5.78
CA VAL A 239 -9.67 11.72 4.50
C VAL A 239 -10.01 10.59 3.56
N LEU A 240 -10.41 10.88 2.32
CA LEU A 240 -10.83 9.85 1.38
C LEU A 240 -9.67 9.02 0.86
N ARG A 241 -8.58 9.66 0.39
CA ARG A 241 -7.40 9.01 -0.21
C ARG A 241 -6.11 9.60 0.34
N ALA A 242 -5.04 8.84 0.22
CA ALA A 242 -3.69 9.09 0.72
C ALA A 242 -3.60 9.12 2.26
N HIS A 243 -2.58 8.47 2.78
CA HIS A 243 -2.26 8.50 4.21
C HIS A 243 -1.23 9.61 4.49
N SER A 244 -1.21 10.08 5.73
CA SER A 244 -0.15 10.96 6.23
C SER A 244 0.48 10.34 7.46
N GLU A 245 1.73 10.73 7.75
CA GLU A 245 2.46 10.23 8.91
C GLU A 245 3.30 11.35 9.53
N ALA A 246 3.25 11.47 10.84
CA ALA A 246 4.21 12.24 11.61
C ALA A 246 5.28 11.28 12.14
N ILE A 247 6.52 11.50 11.73
CA ILE A 247 7.63 10.59 12.05
C ILE A 247 8.70 11.35 12.83
N ASN A 248 9.02 10.85 14.04
CA ASN A 248 10.14 11.33 14.83
C ASN A 248 11.26 10.29 14.82
N LEU A 249 12.49 10.72 14.52
CA LEU A 249 13.66 9.86 14.36
C LEU A 249 14.74 10.21 15.38
N GLU A 250 15.27 9.19 16.05
CA GLU A 250 16.48 9.28 16.84
C GLU A 250 17.62 8.59 16.07
N PHE A 251 18.66 9.34 15.76
CA PHE A 251 19.84 8.83 15.05
C PHE A 251 20.97 8.43 15.99
N ALA A 252 21.92 7.65 15.50
CA ALA A 252 23.11 7.25 16.24
C ALA A 252 24.03 8.44 16.55
N THR A 253 24.05 9.42 15.63
CA THR A 253 24.79 10.66 15.73
C THR A 253 23.90 11.84 15.33
N PRO A 254 24.17 13.06 15.77
CA PRO A 254 23.39 14.22 15.38
C PRO A 254 23.27 14.36 13.86
N PHE A 255 22.10 14.70 13.39
CA PHE A 255 21.80 14.91 11.97
C PHE A 255 21.50 16.39 11.75
N ASP A 256 22.21 17.00 10.80
CA ASP A 256 21.91 18.35 10.37
C ASP A 256 20.62 18.38 9.55
N PRO A 257 19.65 19.27 9.84
CA PRO A 257 18.38 19.33 9.10
C PRO A 257 18.56 19.67 7.62
N ASP A 258 19.53 20.50 7.25
CA ASP A 258 19.76 20.86 5.86
C ASP A 258 20.40 19.69 5.09
N GLU A 259 21.31 18.94 5.74
CA GLU A 259 21.83 17.68 5.20
C GLU A 259 20.69 16.68 4.95
N ALA A 260 19.75 16.56 5.89
CA ALA A 260 18.59 15.67 5.72
C ALA A 260 17.69 16.10 4.55
N ARG A 261 17.42 17.40 4.38
CA ARG A 261 16.66 17.95 3.24
C ARG A 261 17.32 17.61 1.91
N GLU A 262 18.63 17.79 1.80
CA GLU A 262 19.37 17.49 0.58
C GLU A 262 19.34 16.00 0.21
N ILE A 263 19.39 15.12 1.20
CA ILE A 263 19.25 13.68 1.00
C ILE A 263 17.85 13.36 0.47
N LEU A 264 16.80 13.86 1.12
CA LEU A 264 15.41 13.61 0.73
C LEU A 264 15.09 14.14 -0.67
N ARG A 265 15.58 15.32 -1.05
CA ARG A 265 15.42 15.86 -2.41
C ARG A 265 15.98 14.98 -3.52
N LYS A 266 17.02 14.22 -3.21
CA LYS A 266 17.71 13.33 -4.17
C LYS A 266 17.20 11.90 -4.12
N SER A 267 16.32 11.58 -3.16
CA SER A 267 15.84 10.21 -2.92
C SER A 267 14.78 9.80 -3.94
N PRO A 268 14.91 8.62 -4.56
CA PRO A 268 13.90 8.12 -5.47
C PRO A 268 12.56 7.90 -4.75
N GLY A 269 11.46 8.22 -5.42
CA GLY A 269 10.12 8.05 -4.87
C GLY A 269 9.71 9.10 -3.82
N VAL A 270 10.60 10.02 -3.44
CA VAL A 270 10.36 11.09 -2.47
C VAL A 270 10.31 12.44 -3.17
N LYS A 271 9.34 13.27 -2.80
CA LYS A 271 9.28 14.68 -3.18
C LYS A 271 9.26 15.52 -1.91
N LEU A 272 10.32 16.29 -1.68
CA LEU A 272 10.35 17.25 -0.59
C LEU A 272 9.48 18.46 -0.95
N VAL A 273 8.47 18.74 -0.12
CA VAL A 273 7.57 19.88 -0.28
C VAL A 273 7.66 20.76 0.96
N GLU A 274 8.23 21.92 0.80
CA GLU A 274 8.53 22.85 1.88
C GLU A 274 8.54 24.28 1.32
N ASP A 275 7.41 24.99 1.41
CA ASP A 275 7.31 26.40 1.05
C ASP A 275 6.94 27.22 2.30
N TRP A 276 7.98 27.76 2.93
CA TRP A 276 7.85 28.55 4.17
C TRP A 276 7.15 29.88 3.95
N GLN A 277 7.27 30.48 2.75
CA GLN A 277 6.65 31.78 2.45
C GLN A 277 5.16 31.62 2.24
N ALA A 278 4.74 30.59 1.52
CA ALA A 278 3.35 30.27 1.31
C ALA A 278 2.71 29.48 2.47
N ASN A 279 3.51 29.08 3.47
CA ASN A 279 3.09 28.14 4.54
C ASN A 279 2.46 26.87 3.96
N TYR A 280 3.10 26.33 2.90
CA TYR A 280 2.61 25.19 2.16
C TYR A 280 3.49 23.96 2.42
N PHE A 281 2.85 22.87 2.83
CA PHE A 281 3.45 21.59 3.20
C PHE A 281 2.65 20.44 2.58
N PRO A 282 3.14 19.19 2.62
CA PRO A 282 2.45 18.05 2.01
C PRO A 282 1.02 17.86 2.55
N MET A 283 0.08 17.66 1.65
CA MET A 283 -1.32 17.38 1.98
C MET A 283 -1.84 16.18 1.20
N PRO A 284 -2.74 15.36 1.80
CA PRO A 284 -3.30 14.18 1.12
C PRO A 284 -4.06 14.49 -0.17
N ILE A 285 -4.58 15.72 -0.32
CA ILE A 285 -5.37 16.13 -1.48
C ILE A 285 -4.53 16.41 -2.72
N ASP A 286 -3.25 16.73 -2.55
CA ASP A 286 -2.42 17.23 -3.65
C ASP A 286 -1.77 16.11 -4.46
N GLU A 287 -1.55 14.97 -3.83
CA GLU A 287 -0.75 13.93 -4.46
C GLU A 287 -1.23 12.52 -4.13
N ILE A 288 -1.52 11.79 -5.19
CA ILE A 288 -1.81 10.35 -5.13
C ILE A 288 -0.72 9.64 -5.94
N GLY A 289 -0.11 8.60 -5.35
CA GLY A 289 0.87 7.75 -6.02
C GLY A 289 2.34 8.16 -5.86
N ARG A 290 2.65 9.08 -4.91
CA ARG A 290 4.01 9.46 -4.50
C ARG A 290 4.11 9.64 -3.00
N ALA A 291 5.31 9.51 -2.44
CA ALA A 291 5.58 9.93 -1.07
C ALA A 291 6.05 11.40 -1.09
N HIS A 292 5.35 12.25 -0.33
CA HIS A 292 5.73 13.64 -0.08
C HIS A 292 6.20 13.79 1.36
N VAL A 293 7.28 14.49 1.57
CA VAL A 293 7.89 14.80 2.88
C VAL A 293 8.23 16.28 2.96
#